data_fda86f541779d5f78d1c29ad45c3c930
#
_entry.id   fda86f541779d5f78d1c29ad45c3c930
#
_cell.length_a   1.000
_cell.length_b   1.000
_cell.length_c   1.000
_cell.angle_alpha   90.00
_cell.angle_beta   90.00
_cell.angle_gamma   90.00
#
_symmetry.space_group_name_H-M   'P 1'
#
loop_
_entity.id
_entity.type
_entity.pdbx_description
1 polymer ?
#
loop_
_entity_poly.entity_id
_entity_poly.type
_entity_poly.pdbx_seq_one_letter_code
_entity_poly.pdbx_strand_id
1 'polypeptide(L)'
;MVKTGNEAIAWIHSRLPFGSRPGLERVNGLLELVGHPEDKVPTIHIAGTNGKGSTVSYLREMLQEAGITVGTYTSPYIEAFNERIAIDGKHISDEELVTLVNKYQPLVAQLDAKEEVKGITEFETLTAMALDYFLEKEVDVAIIEVGLGGLLDSTNVVKPLLCGITTIGMDHTEILGDTLEAIAYQKAGIIKPGIPVVTGNIPVNALQVIQQTAAEKRAPIYRYEKEYHVNYKHPADEWGEVFDFLNERGKLTNLKTALIGRHQPENAGMAIQLFECYCQIKGIPIEEKAIRNGLKKTHWPARMERLSKEPLILLDGAHNTHAMRRLVETMKKEFKEYKVSILFSALSTKNVDEMLALLLEIPNAKIYVTTFDYPKALELDDKFENTADKRVTIVSLWQFGLGEILEKMTDEDLLLVTGSLYFVSDVRSLLLEMGGDGHAD
;
A
#
# COMPACT_ATOMS: atom_id res chain seq x y z
N MET A 1 -30.19 0.63 11.82
CA MET A 1 -29.62 1.70 10.95
C MET A 1 -28.62 2.50 11.77
N VAL A 2 -27.40 2.62 11.29
CA VAL A 2 -26.33 3.41 11.91
C VAL A 2 -26.55 4.91 11.63
N LYS A 3 -26.03 5.77 12.51
CA LYS A 3 -26.23 7.23 12.43
C LYS A 3 -24.93 8.02 12.35
N THR A 4 -23.81 7.42 12.76
CA THR A 4 -22.50 8.08 12.81
C THR A 4 -21.43 7.27 12.07
N GLY A 5 -20.35 7.90 11.64
CA GLY A 5 -19.21 7.23 11.04
C GLY A 5 -18.65 6.12 11.94
N ASN A 6 -18.51 6.39 13.23
CA ASN A 6 -18.02 5.39 14.20
C ASN A 6 -18.96 4.16 14.30
N GLU A 7 -20.29 4.36 14.29
CA GLU A 7 -21.23 3.23 14.25
C GLU A 7 -21.13 2.45 12.94
N ALA A 8 -20.91 3.14 11.82
CA ALA A 8 -20.72 2.52 10.52
C ALA A 8 -19.44 1.66 10.51
N ILE A 9 -18.32 2.20 10.96
CA ILE A 9 -17.05 1.48 11.10
C ILE A 9 -17.19 0.29 12.05
N ALA A 10 -17.82 0.47 13.21
CA ALA A 10 -18.05 -0.61 14.16
C ALA A 10 -18.87 -1.76 13.55
N TRP A 11 -19.88 -1.44 12.73
CA TRP A 11 -20.65 -2.47 12.02
C TRP A 11 -19.78 -3.21 11.00
N ILE A 12 -18.95 -2.52 10.22
CA ILE A 12 -18.02 -3.14 9.28
C ILE A 12 -17.03 -4.05 10.03
N HIS A 13 -16.44 -3.56 11.13
CA HIS A 13 -15.53 -4.34 11.96
C HIS A 13 -16.19 -5.54 12.64
N SER A 14 -17.52 -5.55 12.84
CA SER A 14 -18.23 -6.72 13.32
C SER A 14 -18.10 -7.94 12.37
N ARG A 15 -17.61 -7.73 11.14
CA ARG A 15 -17.34 -8.79 10.16
C ARG A 15 -15.90 -9.34 10.25
N LEU A 16 -15.00 -8.74 11.03
CA LEU A 16 -13.62 -9.20 11.25
C LEU A 16 -13.51 -10.65 11.77
N PRO A 17 -14.36 -11.14 12.68
CA PRO A 17 -14.28 -12.50 13.18
C PRO A 17 -14.35 -13.59 12.10
N PHE A 18 -14.89 -13.28 10.93
CA PHE A 18 -14.90 -14.23 9.80
C PHE A 18 -13.53 -14.40 9.14
N GLY A 19 -12.54 -13.54 9.47
CA GLY A 19 -11.15 -13.67 9.06
C GLY A 19 -10.92 -13.56 7.55
N SER A 20 -9.82 -14.13 7.09
CA SER A 20 -9.53 -14.30 5.67
C SER A 20 -10.13 -15.62 5.17
N ARG A 21 -11.06 -15.54 4.25
CA ARG A 21 -11.76 -16.70 3.67
C ARG A 21 -11.62 -16.64 2.14
N PRO A 22 -10.64 -17.34 1.56
CA PRO A 22 -10.46 -17.37 0.11
C PRO A 22 -11.73 -17.88 -0.60
N GLY A 23 -12.03 -17.29 -1.76
CA GLY A 23 -13.21 -17.61 -2.57
C GLY A 23 -13.97 -16.34 -2.95
N LEU A 24 -14.67 -16.39 -4.07
CA LEU A 24 -15.39 -15.24 -4.63
C LEU A 24 -16.92 -15.35 -4.50
N GLU A 25 -17.43 -16.46 -3.99
CA GLU A 25 -18.86 -16.77 -3.97
C GLU A 25 -19.66 -15.75 -3.14
N ARG A 26 -19.13 -15.39 -1.96
CA ARG A 26 -19.79 -14.45 -1.04
C ARG A 26 -19.82 -13.03 -1.59
N VAL A 27 -18.67 -12.53 -2.09
CA VAL A 27 -18.60 -11.19 -2.67
C VAL A 27 -19.45 -11.12 -3.96
N ASN A 28 -19.44 -12.15 -4.81
CA ASN A 28 -20.30 -12.22 -5.98
C ASN A 28 -21.79 -12.20 -5.60
N GLY A 29 -22.18 -12.95 -4.56
CA GLY A 29 -23.55 -12.91 -4.06
C GLY A 29 -23.99 -11.53 -3.57
N LEU A 30 -23.06 -10.75 -2.97
CA LEU A 30 -23.35 -9.38 -2.56
C LEU A 30 -23.45 -8.42 -3.76
N LEU A 31 -22.54 -8.57 -4.73
CA LEU A 31 -22.52 -7.77 -5.96
C LEU A 31 -23.79 -7.99 -6.81
N GLU A 32 -24.28 -9.22 -6.88
CA GLU A 32 -25.56 -9.53 -7.53
C GLU A 32 -26.71 -8.72 -6.92
N LEU A 33 -26.77 -8.61 -5.59
CA LEU A 33 -27.81 -7.87 -4.88
C LEU A 33 -27.77 -6.36 -5.12
N VAL A 34 -26.64 -5.81 -5.50
CA VAL A 34 -26.46 -4.38 -5.82
C VAL A 34 -26.37 -4.09 -7.32
N GLY A 35 -26.59 -5.09 -8.17
CA GLY A 35 -26.72 -4.92 -9.62
C GLY A 35 -25.40 -4.87 -10.38
N HIS A 36 -24.38 -5.62 -9.93
CA HIS A 36 -23.10 -5.84 -10.61
C HIS A 36 -22.33 -4.54 -10.93
N PRO A 37 -21.96 -3.71 -9.92
CA PRO A 37 -21.15 -2.53 -10.15
C PRO A 37 -19.75 -2.87 -10.71
N GLU A 38 -19.20 -4.05 -10.40
CA GLU A 38 -17.90 -4.55 -10.89
C GLU A 38 -17.83 -4.67 -12.41
N ASP A 39 -18.96 -4.85 -13.07
CA ASP A 39 -19.06 -4.93 -14.54
C ASP A 39 -19.19 -3.55 -15.20
N LYS A 40 -19.49 -2.51 -14.44
CA LYS A 40 -19.84 -1.17 -14.94
C LYS A 40 -18.75 -0.13 -14.68
N VAL A 41 -18.03 -0.24 -13.57
CA VAL A 41 -16.94 0.66 -13.22
C VAL A 41 -15.69 0.30 -14.01
N PRO A 42 -15.12 1.20 -14.82
CA PRO A 42 -13.82 0.97 -15.43
C PRO A 42 -12.74 0.86 -14.33
N THR A 43 -11.92 -0.19 -14.36
CA THR A 43 -10.95 -0.44 -13.28
C THR A 43 -9.54 -0.66 -13.80
N ILE A 44 -8.54 -0.33 -12.96
CA ILE A 44 -7.15 -0.76 -13.05
C ILE A 44 -6.88 -1.58 -11.80
N HIS A 45 -6.39 -2.82 -11.96
CA HIS A 45 -6.25 -3.77 -10.85
C HIS A 45 -4.77 -3.97 -10.49
N ILE A 46 -4.38 -3.66 -9.26
CA ILE A 46 -2.97 -3.65 -8.82
C ILE A 46 -2.72 -4.69 -7.74
N ALA A 47 -1.86 -5.68 -8.05
CA ALA A 47 -1.34 -6.66 -7.11
C ALA A 47 0.17 -6.45 -6.84
N GLY A 48 0.69 -7.16 -5.86
CA GLY A 48 2.12 -7.17 -5.53
C GLY A 48 2.36 -7.43 -4.05
N THR A 49 3.60 -7.73 -3.68
CA THR A 49 3.98 -7.85 -2.28
C THR A 49 4.17 -6.46 -1.67
N ASN A 50 5.06 -5.65 -2.23
CA ASN A 50 5.33 -4.28 -1.81
C ASN A 50 5.14 -3.31 -2.99
N GLY A 51 4.99 -2.01 -2.70
CA GLY A 51 4.91 -0.96 -3.73
C GLY A 51 3.52 -0.72 -4.31
N LYS A 52 2.49 -1.51 -3.96
CA LYS A 52 1.12 -1.33 -4.45
C LYS A 52 0.61 0.10 -4.19
N GLY A 53 0.51 0.50 -2.93
CA GLY A 53 -0.01 1.82 -2.56
C GLY A 53 0.77 2.98 -3.16
N SER A 54 2.13 2.92 -3.22
CA SER A 54 2.93 3.94 -3.90
C SER A 54 2.60 4.02 -5.39
N THR A 55 2.50 2.87 -6.08
CA THR A 55 2.13 2.81 -7.50
C THR A 55 0.73 3.34 -7.74
N VAL A 56 -0.25 2.99 -6.88
CA VAL A 56 -1.62 3.52 -6.90
C VAL A 56 -1.60 5.04 -6.76
N SER A 57 -0.85 5.58 -5.80
CA SER A 57 -0.77 7.02 -5.56
C SER A 57 -0.14 7.77 -6.74
N TYR A 58 1.00 7.30 -7.28
CA TYR A 58 1.59 7.89 -8.47
C TYR A 58 0.64 7.88 -9.67
N LEU A 59 0.00 6.75 -9.92
CA LEU A 59 -0.94 6.60 -11.04
C LEU A 59 -2.16 7.52 -10.88
N ARG A 60 -2.74 7.57 -9.68
CA ARG A 60 -3.85 8.48 -9.37
C ARG A 60 -3.49 9.92 -9.70
N GLU A 61 -2.37 10.43 -9.18
CA GLU A 61 -1.96 11.82 -9.40
C GLU A 61 -1.74 12.13 -10.89
N MET A 62 -1.13 11.22 -11.65
CA MET A 62 -0.95 11.42 -13.09
C MET A 62 -2.28 11.43 -13.85
N LEU A 63 -3.22 10.57 -13.49
CA LEU A 63 -4.55 10.53 -14.10
C LEU A 63 -5.34 11.80 -13.78
N GLN A 64 -5.29 12.29 -12.53
CA GLN A 64 -5.91 13.56 -12.15
C GLN A 64 -5.31 14.75 -12.90
N GLU A 65 -3.98 14.80 -13.07
CA GLU A 65 -3.33 15.85 -13.88
C GLU A 65 -3.74 15.79 -15.36
N ALA A 66 -4.18 14.64 -15.83
CA ALA A 66 -4.78 14.48 -17.17
C ALA A 66 -6.29 14.78 -17.21
N GLY A 67 -6.90 15.24 -16.10
CA GLY A 67 -8.31 15.60 -16.00
C GLY A 67 -9.26 14.41 -15.82
N ILE A 68 -8.78 13.27 -15.34
CA ILE A 68 -9.54 12.05 -15.10
C ILE A 68 -9.98 12.00 -13.64
N THR A 69 -11.26 11.74 -13.39
CA THR A 69 -11.78 11.48 -12.03
C THR A 69 -11.45 10.06 -11.58
N VAL A 70 -10.68 9.93 -10.50
CA VAL A 70 -10.09 8.65 -10.10
C VAL A 70 -10.64 8.16 -8.76
N GLY A 71 -11.33 7.03 -8.75
CA GLY A 71 -11.57 6.27 -7.52
C GLY A 71 -10.34 5.48 -7.10
N THR A 72 -10.09 5.35 -5.81
CA THR A 72 -9.06 4.45 -5.27
C THR A 72 -9.62 3.60 -4.14
N TYR A 73 -9.37 2.28 -4.23
CA TYR A 73 -9.66 1.33 -3.16
C TYR A 73 -8.34 0.72 -2.70
N THR A 74 -7.92 0.99 -1.46
CA THR A 74 -6.60 0.64 -0.92
C THR A 74 -6.69 -0.02 0.46
N SER A 75 -5.67 -0.79 0.83
CA SER A 75 -5.58 -1.47 2.11
C SER A 75 -4.14 -1.81 2.51
N PRO A 76 -3.84 -1.86 3.83
CA PRO A 76 -4.64 -1.35 4.94
C PRO A 76 -4.67 0.19 4.96
N TYR A 77 -5.52 0.77 5.81
CA TYR A 77 -5.49 2.21 6.08
C TYR A 77 -4.37 2.58 7.08
N ILE A 78 -3.96 3.84 7.05
CA ILE A 78 -2.87 4.39 7.89
C ILE A 78 -3.36 5.56 8.74
N GLU A 79 -4.18 6.45 8.17
CA GLU A 79 -4.67 7.65 8.87
C GLU A 79 -6.06 7.42 9.47
N ALA A 80 -6.99 7.03 8.62
CA ALA A 80 -8.37 6.81 8.99
C ALA A 80 -8.99 5.70 8.16
N PHE A 81 -9.97 5.01 8.73
CA PHE A 81 -10.69 3.94 8.04
C PHE A 81 -11.23 4.37 6.66
N ASN A 82 -11.68 5.61 6.56
CA ASN A 82 -12.28 6.21 5.37
C ASN A 82 -11.33 6.30 4.18
N GLU A 83 -10.00 6.32 4.39
CA GLU A 83 -9.02 6.39 3.30
C GLU A 83 -9.04 5.19 2.38
N ARG A 84 -9.62 4.06 2.84
CA ARG A 84 -9.78 2.85 2.02
C ARG A 84 -10.56 3.11 0.74
N ILE A 85 -11.50 4.06 0.76
CA ILE A 85 -12.33 4.45 -0.38
C ILE A 85 -12.16 5.94 -0.58
N ALA A 86 -11.55 6.36 -1.67
CA ALA A 86 -11.35 7.76 -1.96
C ALA A 86 -11.64 8.09 -3.43
N ILE A 87 -12.00 9.33 -3.70
CA ILE A 87 -12.13 9.89 -5.06
C ILE A 87 -11.25 11.11 -5.13
N ASP A 88 -10.35 11.13 -6.11
CA ASP A 88 -9.37 12.21 -6.32
C ASP A 88 -8.56 12.53 -5.04
N GLY A 89 -8.21 11.47 -4.28
CA GLY A 89 -7.49 11.58 -3.02
C GLY A 89 -8.31 12.07 -1.84
N LYS A 90 -9.59 12.40 -2.03
CA LYS A 90 -10.50 12.74 -0.93
C LYS A 90 -11.18 11.49 -0.42
N HIS A 91 -11.01 11.20 0.86
CA HIS A 91 -11.62 10.04 1.51
C HIS A 91 -13.13 10.16 1.51
N ILE A 92 -13.83 9.01 1.46
CA ILE A 92 -15.28 8.96 1.64
C ILE A 92 -15.66 9.63 2.97
N SER A 93 -16.68 10.49 2.96
CA SER A 93 -17.13 11.15 4.20
C SER A 93 -17.86 10.19 5.13
N ASP A 94 -17.96 10.55 6.41
CA ASP A 94 -18.72 9.77 7.39
C ASP A 94 -20.19 9.63 7.00
N GLU A 95 -20.79 10.67 6.44
CA GLU A 95 -22.18 10.66 5.98
C GLU A 95 -22.39 9.70 4.80
N GLU A 96 -21.46 9.67 3.86
CA GLU A 96 -21.48 8.74 2.73
C GLU A 96 -21.26 7.30 3.18
N LEU A 97 -20.31 7.08 4.12
CA LEU A 97 -20.08 5.77 4.72
C LEU A 97 -21.30 5.26 5.47
N VAL A 98 -21.96 6.12 6.26
CA VAL A 98 -23.22 5.81 6.95
C VAL A 98 -24.31 5.42 5.95
N THR A 99 -24.42 6.14 4.85
CA THR A 99 -25.39 5.86 3.78
C THR A 99 -25.15 4.49 3.16
N LEU A 100 -23.89 4.19 2.80
CA LEU A 100 -23.49 2.88 2.26
C LEU A 100 -23.78 1.75 3.26
N VAL A 101 -23.36 1.91 4.52
CA VAL A 101 -23.58 0.88 5.54
C VAL A 101 -25.07 0.61 5.73
N ASN A 102 -25.90 1.63 5.80
CA ASN A 102 -27.34 1.46 5.91
C ASN A 102 -27.98 0.74 4.71
N LYS A 103 -27.44 0.96 3.49
CA LYS A 103 -27.80 0.22 2.28
C LYS A 103 -27.40 -1.25 2.38
N TYR A 104 -26.18 -1.53 2.88
CA TYR A 104 -25.59 -2.87 2.88
C TYR A 104 -26.02 -3.75 4.05
N GLN A 105 -26.40 -3.20 5.21
CA GLN A 105 -26.86 -3.97 6.37
C GLN A 105 -27.94 -5.02 6.04
N PRO A 106 -29.06 -4.65 5.36
CA PRO A 106 -30.10 -5.63 5.02
C PRO A 106 -29.62 -6.65 3.96
N LEU A 107 -28.75 -6.26 3.04
CA LEU A 107 -28.22 -7.15 1.99
C LEU A 107 -27.28 -8.20 2.58
N VAL A 108 -26.39 -7.79 3.49
CA VAL A 108 -25.52 -8.71 4.22
C VAL A 108 -26.33 -9.68 5.09
N ALA A 109 -27.38 -9.20 5.77
CA ALA A 109 -28.28 -10.06 6.54
C ALA A 109 -29.00 -11.09 5.64
N GLN A 110 -29.40 -10.69 4.43
CA GLN A 110 -29.99 -11.59 3.45
C GLN A 110 -29.01 -12.68 2.99
N LEU A 111 -27.74 -12.33 2.80
CA LEU A 111 -26.68 -13.31 2.46
C LEU A 111 -26.38 -14.25 3.63
N ASP A 112 -26.29 -13.72 4.84
CA ASP A 112 -26.00 -14.52 6.05
C ASP A 112 -27.12 -15.52 6.37
N ALA A 113 -28.31 -15.33 5.83
CA ALA A 113 -29.40 -16.29 5.92
C ALA A 113 -29.26 -17.52 4.99
N LYS A 114 -28.30 -17.48 4.04
CA LYS A 114 -28.03 -18.57 3.09
C LYS A 114 -26.77 -19.32 3.52
N GLU A 115 -26.89 -20.61 3.84
CA GLU A 115 -25.78 -21.45 4.33
C GLU A 115 -24.54 -21.42 3.44
N GLU A 116 -24.71 -21.39 2.10
CA GLU A 116 -23.63 -21.48 1.12
C GLU A 116 -22.74 -20.23 1.11
N VAL A 117 -23.29 -19.06 1.47
CA VAL A 117 -22.59 -17.75 1.37
C VAL A 117 -22.59 -16.96 2.65
N LYS A 118 -23.00 -17.58 3.78
CA LYS A 118 -22.99 -16.91 5.07
C LYS A 118 -21.60 -16.52 5.56
N GLY A 119 -21.52 -15.50 6.37
CA GLY A 119 -20.30 -15.03 7.00
C GLY A 119 -19.41 -14.24 6.03
N ILE A 120 -20.04 -13.35 5.26
CA ILE A 120 -19.29 -12.41 4.42
C ILE A 120 -18.34 -11.58 5.29
N THR A 121 -17.10 -11.46 4.85
CA THR A 121 -16.01 -10.81 5.59
C THR A 121 -16.08 -9.29 5.50
N GLU A 122 -15.32 -8.60 6.34
CA GLU A 122 -15.12 -7.16 6.26
C GLU A 122 -14.63 -6.74 4.87
N PHE A 123 -13.57 -7.40 4.37
CA PHE A 123 -12.93 -7.02 3.11
C PHE A 123 -13.85 -7.28 1.89
N GLU A 124 -14.61 -8.36 1.89
CA GLU A 124 -15.62 -8.65 0.86
C GLU A 124 -16.72 -7.58 0.84
N THR A 125 -17.20 -7.20 2.02
CA THR A 125 -18.22 -6.14 2.17
C THR A 125 -17.70 -4.80 1.67
N LEU A 126 -16.50 -4.41 2.08
CA LEU A 126 -15.87 -3.16 1.65
C LEU A 126 -15.59 -3.13 0.15
N THR A 127 -15.16 -4.25 -0.44
CA THR A 127 -14.93 -4.35 -1.88
C THR A 127 -16.21 -4.06 -2.66
N ALA A 128 -17.33 -4.66 -2.27
CA ALA A 128 -18.61 -4.40 -2.91
C ALA A 128 -19.08 -2.95 -2.70
N MET A 129 -18.94 -2.41 -1.49
CA MET A 129 -19.27 -1.02 -1.16
C MET A 129 -18.44 -0.03 -1.97
N ALA A 130 -17.14 -0.26 -2.14
CA ALA A 130 -16.26 0.61 -2.92
C ALA A 130 -16.68 0.66 -4.40
N LEU A 131 -16.92 -0.50 -5.02
CA LEU A 131 -17.35 -0.57 -6.41
C LEU A 131 -18.72 0.11 -6.65
N ASP A 132 -19.66 -0.10 -5.72
CA ASP A 132 -20.97 0.53 -5.78
C ASP A 132 -20.87 2.07 -5.61
N TYR A 133 -20.03 2.53 -4.69
CA TYR A 133 -19.76 3.96 -4.48
C TYR A 133 -19.11 4.61 -5.71
N PHE A 134 -18.12 3.97 -6.32
CA PHE A 134 -17.49 4.48 -7.54
C PHE A 134 -18.44 4.53 -8.72
N LEU A 135 -19.36 3.56 -8.83
CA LEU A 135 -20.42 3.60 -9.84
C LEU A 135 -21.39 4.74 -9.60
N GLU A 136 -21.86 4.94 -8.35
CA GLU A 136 -22.76 6.05 -7.99
C GLU A 136 -22.13 7.42 -8.24
N LYS A 137 -20.84 7.56 -7.99
CA LYS A 137 -20.09 8.81 -8.21
C LYS A 137 -19.59 9.00 -9.65
N GLU A 138 -19.87 8.06 -10.53
CA GLU A 138 -19.52 8.13 -11.95
C GLU A 138 -18.02 8.42 -12.19
N VAL A 139 -17.12 7.78 -11.44
CA VAL A 139 -15.67 7.94 -11.64
C VAL A 139 -15.27 7.46 -13.04
N ASP A 140 -14.33 8.14 -13.70
CA ASP A 140 -13.82 7.74 -15.02
C ASP A 140 -13.05 6.42 -14.96
N VAL A 141 -12.35 6.18 -13.85
CA VAL A 141 -11.63 4.93 -13.56
C VAL A 141 -11.45 4.76 -12.06
N ALA A 142 -11.50 3.50 -11.59
CA ALA A 142 -11.13 3.15 -10.23
C ALA A 142 -9.85 2.30 -10.22
N ILE A 143 -8.87 2.69 -9.41
CA ILE A 143 -7.66 1.90 -9.16
C ILE A 143 -7.94 1.02 -7.94
N ILE A 144 -7.96 -0.29 -8.14
CA ILE A 144 -8.31 -1.27 -7.13
C ILE A 144 -7.04 -2.00 -6.67
N GLU A 145 -6.65 -1.81 -5.42
CA GLU A 145 -5.55 -2.52 -4.80
C GLU A 145 -6.01 -3.88 -4.28
N VAL A 146 -5.29 -4.94 -4.65
CA VAL A 146 -5.49 -6.29 -4.10
C VAL A 146 -5.15 -6.33 -2.62
N GLY A 147 -6.02 -6.88 -1.80
CA GLY A 147 -5.77 -7.04 -0.37
C GLY A 147 -4.73 -8.13 -0.08
N LEU A 148 -4.96 -9.33 -0.59
CA LEU A 148 -4.11 -10.48 -0.34
C LEU A 148 -4.05 -11.43 -1.55
N GLY A 149 -2.83 -11.74 -2.00
CA GLY A 149 -2.63 -12.66 -3.12
C GLY A 149 -3.06 -12.06 -4.45
N GLY A 150 -4.21 -12.44 -4.95
CA GLY A 150 -4.81 -11.98 -6.21
C GLY A 150 -5.89 -12.93 -6.72
N LEU A 151 -5.54 -14.18 -6.98
CA LEU A 151 -6.45 -15.18 -7.61
C LEU A 151 -7.79 -15.32 -6.90
N LEU A 152 -7.78 -15.43 -5.57
CA LEU A 152 -8.95 -15.61 -4.72
C LEU A 152 -9.23 -14.37 -3.85
N ASP A 153 -8.61 -13.24 -4.16
CA ASP A 153 -8.89 -11.99 -3.48
C ASP A 153 -10.25 -11.44 -3.88
N SER A 154 -10.98 -10.85 -2.92
CA SER A 154 -12.33 -10.32 -3.16
C SER A 154 -12.37 -9.29 -4.29
N THR A 155 -11.26 -8.56 -4.52
CA THR A 155 -11.17 -7.59 -5.61
C THR A 155 -11.09 -8.24 -6.98
N ASN A 156 -10.80 -9.55 -7.09
CA ASN A 156 -10.65 -10.23 -8.38
C ASN A 156 -11.97 -10.50 -9.13
N VAL A 157 -13.05 -9.94 -8.64
CA VAL A 157 -14.36 -9.88 -9.32
C VAL A 157 -14.38 -8.87 -10.47
N VAL A 158 -13.47 -7.88 -10.47
CA VAL A 158 -13.44 -6.83 -11.49
C VAL A 158 -12.99 -7.34 -12.86
N LYS A 159 -13.46 -6.65 -13.92
CA LYS A 159 -13.01 -6.79 -15.30
C LYS A 159 -12.16 -5.58 -15.68
N PRO A 160 -10.88 -5.56 -15.32
CA PRO A 160 -10.07 -4.35 -15.44
C PRO A 160 -9.73 -4.05 -16.90
N LEU A 161 -9.49 -2.77 -17.19
CA LEU A 161 -8.90 -2.31 -18.45
C LEU A 161 -7.41 -2.64 -18.53
N LEU A 162 -6.76 -2.75 -17.36
CA LEU A 162 -5.32 -2.87 -17.22
C LEU A 162 -4.98 -3.51 -15.86
N CYS A 163 -3.97 -4.37 -15.81
CA CYS A 163 -3.45 -4.95 -14.58
C CYS A 163 -2.03 -4.47 -14.29
N GLY A 164 -1.68 -4.41 -13.00
CA GLY A 164 -0.32 -4.16 -12.54
C GLY A 164 0.12 -5.17 -11.48
N ILE A 165 1.37 -5.67 -11.57
CA ILE A 165 1.98 -6.50 -10.54
C ILE A 165 3.31 -5.87 -10.14
N THR A 166 3.36 -5.26 -8.95
CA THR A 166 4.48 -4.40 -8.55
C THR A 166 5.75 -5.16 -8.22
N THR A 167 5.73 -6.00 -7.21
CA THR A 167 6.88 -6.82 -6.79
C THR A 167 6.40 -8.18 -6.29
N ILE A 168 7.31 -9.16 -6.30
CA ILE A 168 7.11 -10.47 -5.66
C ILE A 168 8.19 -10.65 -4.60
N GLY A 169 7.75 -10.97 -3.39
CA GLY A 169 8.62 -11.25 -2.24
C GLY A 169 7.91 -12.16 -1.25
N MET A 170 8.68 -12.76 -0.34
CA MET A 170 8.14 -13.65 0.69
C MET A 170 7.31 -12.84 1.68
N ASP A 171 6.01 -13.06 1.68
CA ASP A 171 5.04 -12.52 2.64
C ASP A 171 3.77 -13.40 2.62
N HIS A 172 3.07 -13.49 3.75
CA HIS A 172 1.86 -14.29 3.91
C HIS A 172 2.03 -15.75 3.43
N THR A 173 3.17 -16.35 3.71
CA THR A 173 3.57 -17.67 3.21
C THR A 173 2.64 -18.78 3.65
N GLU A 174 2.00 -18.64 4.80
CA GLU A 174 0.97 -19.56 5.32
C GLU A 174 -0.30 -19.64 4.45
N ILE A 175 -0.54 -18.62 3.60
CA ILE A 175 -1.72 -18.56 2.71
C ILE A 175 -1.32 -18.66 1.24
N LEU A 176 -0.23 -17.97 0.84
CA LEU A 176 0.15 -17.81 -0.56
C LEU A 176 1.15 -18.86 -1.05
N GLY A 177 1.72 -19.64 -0.11
CA GLY A 177 2.78 -20.61 -0.38
C GLY A 177 4.16 -20.09 -0.01
N ASP A 178 5.10 -21.01 0.10
CA ASP A 178 6.45 -20.82 0.65
C ASP A 178 7.54 -20.60 -0.42
N THR A 179 7.13 -20.34 -1.66
CA THR A 179 8.04 -20.04 -2.78
C THR A 179 7.62 -18.77 -3.51
N LEU A 180 8.58 -18.09 -4.14
CA LEU A 180 8.29 -16.91 -4.97
C LEU A 180 7.37 -17.25 -6.15
N GLU A 181 7.51 -18.44 -6.70
CA GLU A 181 6.68 -18.94 -7.82
C GLU A 181 5.23 -19.15 -7.38
N ALA A 182 4.99 -19.71 -6.19
CA ALA A 182 3.64 -19.89 -5.65
C ALA A 182 2.97 -18.52 -5.38
N ILE A 183 3.69 -17.58 -4.78
CA ILE A 183 3.22 -16.22 -4.55
C ILE A 183 2.95 -15.50 -5.88
N ALA A 184 3.83 -15.67 -6.87
CA ALA A 184 3.64 -15.10 -8.21
C ALA A 184 2.40 -15.66 -8.91
N TYR A 185 2.14 -16.96 -8.78
CA TYR A 185 0.94 -17.60 -9.32
C TYR A 185 -0.35 -17.00 -8.73
N GLN A 186 -0.39 -16.81 -7.41
CA GLN A 186 -1.53 -16.18 -6.75
C GLN A 186 -1.76 -14.75 -7.26
N LYS A 187 -0.70 -13.96 -7.40
CA LYS A 187 -0.80 -12.57 -7.87
C LYS A 187 -1.13 -12.49 -9.37
N ALA A 188 -0.58 -13.37 -10.18
CA ALA A 188 -0.90 -13.47 -11.61
C ALA A 188 -2.38 -13.84 -11.88
N GLY A 189 -3.11 -14.34 -10.88
CA GLY A 189 -4.54 -14.59 -10.95
C GLY A 189 -5.40 -13.38 -11.29
N ILE A 190 -4.88 -12.14 -11.14
CA ILE A 190 -5.59 -10.93 -11.58
C ILE A 190 -5.55 -10.70 -13.10
N ILE A 191 -4.67 -11.38 -13.83
CA ILE A 191 -4.53 -11.25 -15.29
C ILE A 191 -5.78 -11.83 -15.95
N LYS A 192 -6.43 -11.06 -16.80
CA LYS A 192 -7.64 -11.46 -17.53
C LYS A 192 -7.33 -11.66 -19.02
N PRO A 193 -8.14 -12.48 -19.72
CA PRO A 193 -7.92 -12.74 -21.16
C PRO A 193 -7.86 -11.45 -22.00
N GLY A 194 -6.75 -11.26 -22.72
CA GLY A 194 -6.53 -10.10 -23.61
C GLY A 194 -6.26 -8.78 -22.92
N ILE A 195 -6.28 -8.71 -21.58
CA ILE A 195 -6.07 -7.47 -20.82
C ILE A 195 -4.58 -7.26 -20.57
N PRO A 196 -4.02 -6.07 -20.90
CA PRO A 196 -2.61 -5.77 -20.67
C PRO A 196 -2.20 -5.86 -19.20
N VAL A 197 -0.98 -6.33 -18.94
CA VAL A 197 -0.38 -6.33 -17.61
C VAL A 197 0.99 -5.65 -17.63
N VAL A 198 1.20 -4.77 -16.66
CA VAL A 198 2.51 -4.13 -16.40
C VAL A 198 3.13 -4.78 -15.17
N THR A 199 4.40 -5.15 -15.24
CA THR A 199 5.13 -5.73 -14.10
C THR A 199 6.25 -4.79 -13.66
N GLY A 200 6.39 -4.62 -12.35
CA GLY A 200 7.55 -3.93 -11.77
C GLY A 200 8.79 -4.81 -11.72
N ASN A 201 9.73 -4.47 -10.84
CA ASN A 201 10.98 -5.20 -10.64
C ASN A 201 10.72 -6.51 -9.89
N ILE A 202 10.63 -7.62 -10.63
CA ILE A 202 10.25 -8.96 -10.13
C ILE A 202 11.40 -9.95 -10.37
N PRO A 203 11.75 -10.80 -9.38
CA PRO A 203 12.74 -11.87 -9.55
C PRO A 203 12.42 -12.78 -10.74
N VAL A 204 13.46 -13.23 -11.44
CA VAL A 204 13.36 -13.93 -12.75
C VAL A 204 12.43 -15.17 -12.67
N ASN A 205 12.57 -16.01 -11.63
CA ASN A 205 11.74 -17.21 -11.45
C ASN A 205 10.26 -16.85 -11.24
N ALA A 206 9.95 -15.87 -10.43
CA ALA A 206 8.59 -15.37 -10.23
C ALA A 206 8.02 -14.70 -11.51
N LEU A 207 8.85 -13.94 -12.23
CA LEU A 207 8.46 -13.29 -13.48
C LEU A 207 8.09 -14.32 -14.57
N GLN A 208 8.77 -15.47 -14.62
CA GLN A 208 8.46 -16.55 -15.56
C GLN A 208 7.02 -17.07 -15.36
N VAL A 209 6.56 -17.21 -14.13
CA VAL A 209 5.17 -17.62 -13.82
C VAL A 209 4.17 -16.57 -14.35
N ILE A 210 4.44 -15.30 -14.14
CA ILE A 210 3.59 -14.19 -14.64
C ILE A 210 3.56 -14.18 -16.18
N GLN A 211 4.72 -14.36 -16.83
CA GLN A 211 4.83 -14.43 -18.28
C GLN A 211 4.04 -15.61 -18.86
N GLN A 212 4.13 -16.78 -18.23
CA GLN A 212 3.37 -17.95 -18.64
C GLN A 212 1.86 -17.67 -18.53
N THR A 213 1.40 -17.13 -17.39
CA THR A 213 -0.01 -16.78 -17.20
C THR A 213 -0.49 -15.75 -18.23
N ALA A 214 0.32 -14.73 -18.51
CA ALA A 214 0.00 -13.72 -19.53
C ALA A 214 -0.11 -14.35 -20.93
N ALA A 215 0.80 -15.26 -21.29
CA ALA A 215 0.76 -15.97 -22.56
C ALA A 215 -0.50 -16.86 -22.69
N GLU A 216 -0.84 -17.63 -21.66
CA GLU A 216 -2.07 -18.45 -21.60
C GLU A 216 -3.34 -17.61 -21.76
N LYS A 217 -3.35 -16.41 -21.19
CA LYS A 217 -4.44 -15.43 -21.30
C LYS A 217 -4.37 -14.58 -22.56
N ARG A 218 -3.33 -14.70 -23.39
CA ARG A 218 -3.06 -13.82 -24.54
C ARG A 218 -3.06 -12.34 -24.13
N ALA A 219 -2.59 -12.05 -22.91
CA ALA A 219 -2.49 -10.73 -22.35
C ALA A 219 -1.17 -10.07 -22.78
N PRO A 220 -1.19 -8.85 -23.38
CA PRO A 220 0.02 -8.08 -23.59
C PRO A 220 0.75 -7.85 -22.26
N ILE A 221 2.08 -7.98 -22.24
CA ILE A 221 2.87 -7.80 -21.04
C ILE A 221 3.94 -6.72 -21.23
N TYR A 222 4.03 -5.77 -20.30
CA TYR A 222 5.03 -4.73 -20.24
C TYR A 222 5.90 -4.93 -19.00
N ARG A 223 7.16 -5.34 -19.21
CA ARG A 223 8.07 -5.76 -18.13
C ARG A 223 9.11 -4.69 -17.86
N TYR A 224 9.37 -4.48 -16.57
CA TYR A 224 10.51 -3.71 -16.11
C TYR A 224 11.82 -4.25 -16.72
N GLU A 225 12.73 -3.34 -17.13
CA GLU A 225 14.01 -3.62 -17.81
C GLU A 225 13.88 -4.37 -19.15
N LYS A 226 12.69 -4.38 -19.75
CA LYS A 226 12.50 -4.95 -21.09
C LYS A 226 11.64 -4.07 -22.00
N GLU A 227 10.36 -3.91 -21.73
CA GLU A 227 9.48 -3.02 -22.48
C GLU A 227 9.57 -1.57 -21.98
N TYR A 228 9.98 -1.38 -20.72
CA TYR A 228 10.32 -0.07 -20.17
C TYR A 228 11.48 -0.15 -19.18
N HIS A 229 12.20 0.95 -19.02
CA HIS A 229 13.41 1.05 -18.21
C HIS A 229 13.36 2.26 -17.29
N VAL A 230 13.96 2.13 -16.12
CA VAL A 230 14.11 3.21 -15.14
C VAL A 230 15.58 3.36 -14.78
N ASN A 231 16.15 4.51 -15.12
CA ASN A 231 17.54 4.81 -14.80
C ASN A 231 17.60 5.78 -13.62
N TYR A 232 17.83 5.27 -12.43
CA TYR A 232 18.08 6.08 -11.25
C TYR A 232 19.32 6.95 -11.43
N LYS A 233 19.26 8.21 -10.98
CA LYS A 233 20.39 9.15 -11.05
C LYS A 233 20.96 9.46 -9.66
N HIS A 234 20.23 10.19 -8.88
CA HIS A 234 20.65 10.67 -7.56
C HIS A 234 19.41 11.06 -6.72
N PRO A 235 19.57 11.24 -5.40
CA PRO A 235 18.53 11.90 -4.60
C PRO A 235 18.24 13.30 -5.12
N ALA A 236 17.01 13.78 -4.96
CA ALA A 236 16.69 15.17 -5.25
C ALA A 236 17.29 16.11 -4.17
N ASP A 237 17.58 17.35 -4.56
CA ASP A 237 18.27 18.31 -3.68
C ASP A 237 17.55 18.56 -2.34
N GLU A 238 16.24 18.61 -2.35
CA GLU A 238 15.45 18.83 -1.11
C GLU A 238 14.84 17.53 -0.59
N TRP A 239 14.05 16.83 -1.42
CA TRP A 239 13.32 15.61 -1.03
C TRP A 239 12.89 14.82 -2.26
N GLY A 240 13.01 13.49 -2.23
CA GLY A 240 12.63 12.59 -3.32
C GLY A 240 13.81 12.07 -4.12
N GLU A 241 13.53 11.50 -5.29
CA GLU A 241 14.51 10.83 -6.16
C GLU A 241 14.46 11.37 -7.58
N VAL A 242 15.61 11.40 -8.26
CA VAL A 242 15.75 11.80 -9.67
C VAL A 242 16.05 10.58 -10.52
N PHE A 243 15.33 10.42 -11.63
CA PHE A 243 15.50 9.30 -12.54
C PHE A 243 15.10 9.65 -13.99
N ASP A 244 15.51 8.80 -14.93
CA ASP A 244 15.00 8.81 -16.30
C ASP A 244 14.09 7.60 -16.52
N PHE A 245 13.06 7.79 -17.34
CA PHE A 245 12.18 6.72 -17.82
C PHE A 245 12.33 6.58 -19.33
N LEU A 246 12.37 5.35 -19.83
CA LEU A 246 12.50 5.02 -21.25
C LEU A 246 11.59 3.87 -21.63
N ASN A 247 10.86 4.00 -22.72
CA ASN A 247 10.14 2.92 -23.38
C ASN A 247 10.08 3.13 -24.89
N GLU A 248 9.25 2.39 -25.62
CA GLU A 248 9.08 2.50 -27.08
C GLU A 248 8.62 3.90 -27.55
N ARG A 249 7.97 4.69 -26.69
CA ARG A 249 7.50 6.04 -27.00
C ARG A 249 8.58 7.11 -26.92
N GLY A 250 9.70 6.80 -26.27
CA GLY A 250 10.83 7.70 -26.10
C GLY A 250 11.38 7.75 -24.68
N LYS A 251 12.10 8.82 -24.40
CA LYS A 251 12.80 9.01 -23.13
C LYS A 251 12.33 10.28 -22.43
N LEU A 252 11.91 10.12 -21.16
CA LEU A 252 11.67 11.21 -20.22
C LEU A 252 12.86 11.32 -19.28
N THR A 253 13.47 12.50 -19.21
CA THR A 253 14.70 12.72 -18.42
C THR A 253 14.43 13.58 -17.20
N ASN A 254 15.24 13.38 -16.14
CA ASN A 254 15.20 14.17 -14.90
C ASN A 254 13.78 14.25 -14.30
N LEU A 255 13.09 13.13 -14.27
CA LEU A 255 11.86 13.00 -13.52
C LEU A 255 12.15 13.04 -12.02
N LYS A 256 11.28 13.65 -11.21
CA LYS A 256 11.43 13.74 -9.76
C LYS A 256 10.25 13.09 -9.06
N THR A 257 10.52 12.16 -8.14
CA THR A 257 9.50 11.65 -7.23
C THR A 257 9.39 12.53 -5.98
N ALA A 258 8.23 12.56 -5.35
CA ALA A 258 8.07 13.14 -4.02
C ALA A 258 8.37 12.13 -2.89
N LEU A 259 8.31 10.83 -3.17
CA LEU A 259 8.64 9.79 -2.19
C LEU A 259 10.12 9.43 -2.26
N ILE A 260 10.72 9.15 -1.09
CA ILE A 260 12.13 8.79 -0.94
C ILE A 260 12.33 7.27 -0.98
N GLY A 261 13.51 6.87 -1.46
CA GLY A 261 14.02 5.52 -1.52
C GLY A 261 14.19 5.04 -2.96
N ARG A 262 15.30 4.34 -3.23
CA ARG A 262 15.67 3.89 -4.58
C ARG A 262 14.63 3.01 -5.28
N HIS A 263 13.74 2.41 -4.53
CA HIS A 263 12.60 1.66 -5.07
C HIS A 263 11.46 2.56 -5.56
N GLN A 264 11.41 3.84 -5.16
CA GLN A 264 10.34 4.74 -5.60
C GLN A 264 10.42 5.10 -7.08
N PRO A 265 11.59 5.35 -7.70
CA PRO A 265 11.72 5.41 -9.15
C PRO A 265 11.17 4.17 -9.89
N GLU A 266 11.38 2.95 -9.35
CA GLU A 266 10.84 1.72 -9.94
C GLU A 266 9.30 1.72 -9.89
N ASN A 267 8.71 2.06 -8.72
CA ASN A 267 7.26 2.19 -8.56
C ASN A 267 6.68 3.30 -9.48
N ALA A 268 7.36 4.44 -9.54
CA ALA A 268 7.00 5.56 -10.40
C ALA A 268 7.06 5.20 -11.89
N GLY A 269 8.11 4.50 -12.32
CA GLY A 269 8.25 4.02 -13.70
C GLY A 269 7.15 3.05 -14.09
N MET A 270 6.79 2.13 -13.20
CA MET A 270 5.65 1.25 -13.41
C MET A 270 4.34 2.04 -13.53
N ALA A 271 4.13 3.03 -12.67
CA ALA A 271 2.95 3.89 -12.73
C ALA A 271 2.91 4.72 -14.02
N ILE A 272 4.04 5.21 -14.53
CA ILE A 272 4.12 5.88 -15.84
C ILE A 272 3.70 4.92 -16.96
N GLN A 273 4.22 3.69 -16.96
CA GLN A 273 3.84 2.70 -17.96
C GLN A 273 2.34 2.37 -17.91
N LEU A 274 1.77 2.22 -16.70
CA LEU A 274 0.33 2.04 -16.51
C LEU A 274 -0.48 3.24 -17.02
N PHE A 275 -0.06 4.46 -16.71
CA PHE A 275 -0.67 5.69 -17.18
C PHE A 275 -0.70 5.78 -18.70
N GLU A 276 0.44 5.50 -19.35
CA GLU A 276 0.53 5.52 -20.82
C GLU A 276 -0.35 4.44 -21.46
N CYS A 277 -0.38 3.23 -20.90
CA CYS A 277 -1.28 2.17 -21.38
C CYS A 277 -2.76 2.57 -21.23
N TYR A 278 -3.14 3.17 -20.10
CA TYR A 278 -4.50 3.66 -19.88
C TYR A 278 -4.88 4.74 -20.90
N CYS A 279 -4.01 5.72 -21.11
CA CYS A 279 -4.24 6.79 -22.10
C CYS A 279 -4.40 6.22 -23.51
N GLN A 280 -3.58 5.23 -23.88
CA GLN A 280 -3.72 4.53 -25.16
C GLN A 280 -5.09 3.84 -25.31
N ILE A 281 -5.51 3.08 -24.27
CA ILE A 281 -6.80 2.35 -24.28
C ILE A 281 -7.96 3.33 -24.43
N LYS A 282 -7.87 4.49 -23.79
CA LYS A 282 -8.93 5.52 -23.80
C LYS A 282 -8.82 6.53 -24.95
N GLY A 283 -7.74 6.51 -25.72
CA GLY A 283 -7.50 7.52 -26.77
C GLY A 283 -7.21 8.92 -26.22
N ILE A 284 -6.66 9.02 -25.02
CA ILE A 284 -6.32 10.29 -24.34
C ILE A 284 -4.89 10.68 -24.70
N PRO A 285 -4.62 11.97 -25.02
CA PRO A 285 -3.25 12.43 -25.23
C PRO A 285 -2.36 12.21 -23.99
N ILE A 286 -1.16 11.71 -24.21
CA ILE A 286 -0.16 11.53 -23.13
C ILE A 286 0.65 12.83 -23.04
N GLU A 287 0.39 13.59 -21.99
CA GLU A 287 1.12 14.84 -21.73
C GLU A 287 2.24 14.61 -20.70
N GLU A 288 3.48 14.92 -21.08
CA GLU A 288 4.62 14.85 -20.16
C GLU A 288 4.40 15.68 -18.88
N LYS A 289 3.67 16.79 -18.98
CA LYS A 289 3.34 17.63 -17.84
C LYS A 289 2.51 16.89 -16.81
N ALA A 290 1.55 16.06 -17.21
CA ALA A 290 0.72 15.26 -16.30
C ALA A 290 1.60 14.26 -15.53
N ILE A 291 2.56 13.62 -16.21
CA ILE A 291 3.52 12.71 -15.58
C ILE A 291 4.38 13.47 -14.54
N ARG A 292 5.01 14.58 -14.94
CA ARG A 292 5.90 15.34 -14.05
C ARG A 292 5.20 15.92 -12.83
N ASN A 293 4.01 16.46 -13.02
CA ASN A 293 3.22 17.02 -11.94
C ASN A 293 2.72 15.93 -11.00
N GLY A 294 2.18 14.84 -11.56
CA GLY A 294 1.71 13.71 -10.76
C GLY A 294 2.81 13.12 -9.87
N LEU A 295 4.01 12.92 -10.41
CA LEU A 295 5.16 12.44 -9.63
C LEU A 295 5.53 13.36 -8.45
N LYS A 296 5.43 14.68 -8.65
CA LYS A 296 5.77 15.67 -7.61
C LYS A 296 4.69 15.83 -6.55
N LYS A 297 3.41 15.67 -6.92
CA LYS A 297 2.27 15.80 -6.01
C LYS A 297 2.01 14.56 -5.20
N THR A 298 2.59 13.43 -5.59
CA THR A 298 2.35 12.15 -4.93
C THR A 298 2.72 12.23 -3.45
N HIS A 299 1.76 11.93 -2.61
CA HIS A 299 1.91 11.73 -1.17
C HIS A 299 1.38 10.35 -0.80
N TRP A 300 2.09 9.66 0.09
CA TRP A 300 1.65 8.38 0.62
C TRP A 300 2.10 8.23 2.06
N PRO A 301 1.20 8.24 3.05
CA PRO A 301 1.55 8.12 4.47
C PRO A 301 2.37 6.87 4.77
N ALA A 302 3.25 6.96 5.76
CA ALA A 302 4.12 5.88 6.22
C ALA A 302 4.97 5.21 5.10
N ARG A 303 5.43 5.98 4.12
CA ARG A 303 6.42 5.55 3.11
C ARG A 303 7.58 6.54 3.08
N MET A 304 8.52 6.36 4.01
CA MET A 304 9.57 7.34 4.29
C MET A 304 8.97 8.76 4.44
N GLU A 305 7.81 8.81 5.08
CA GLU A 305 7.09 10.05 5.32
C GLU A 305 7.86 10.93 6.29
N ARG A 306 8.11 12.18 5.90
CA ARG A 306 8.75 13.16 6.75
C ARG A 306 7.70 13.99 7.49
N LEU A 307 7.54 13.75 8.79
CA LEU A 307 6.64 14.55 9.63
C LEU A 307 7.27 15.85 10.12
N SER A 308 8.60 15.87 10.33
CA SER A 308 9.32 17.05 10.77
C SER A 308 10.70 17.10 10.10
N LYS A 309 11.20 18.31 9.90
CA LYS A 309 12.55 18.58 9.40
C LYS A 309 13.56 18.74 10.54
N GLU A 310 13.16 19.36 11.61
CA GLU A 310 14.02 19.78 12.75
C GLU A 310 13.24 19.58 14.06
N PRO A 311 13.52 18.52 14.84
CA PRO A 311 14.36 17.38 14.48
C PRO A 311 13.73 16.52 13.36
N LEU A 312 14.58 15.77 12.63
CA LEU A 312 14.08 14.93 11.52
C LEU A 312 13.32 13.73 12.04
N ILE A 313 12.03 13.63 11.68
CA ILE A 313 11.16 12.51 12.04
C ILE A 313 10.64 11.85 10.78
N LEU A 314 10.95 10.55 10.63
CA LEU A 314 10.56 9.70 9.50
C LEU A 314 9.67 8.54 9.95
N LEU A 315 8.63 8.29 9.18
CA LEU A 315 7.73 7.16 9.35
C LEU A 315 7.82 6.22 8.15
N ASP A 316 8.02 4.93 8.39
CA ASP A 316 8.00 3.92 7.33
C ASP A 316 7.30 2.63 7.75
N GLY A 317 6.35 2.20 6.96
CA GLY A 317 5.55 1.01 7.21
C GLY A 317 6.19 -0.31 6.74
N ALA A 318 7.51 -0.41 6.68
CA ALA A 318 8.19 -1.68 6.39
C ALA A 318 7.86 -2.71 7.48
N HIS A 319 7.24 -3.81 7.09
CA HIS A 319 6.70 -4.83 8.00
C HIS A 319 7.02 -6.28 7.56
N ASN A 320 7.90 -6.43 6.59
CA ASN A 320 8.45 -7.72 6.15
C ASN A 320 9.92 -7.55 5.78
N THR A 321 10.65 -8.65 5.74
CA THR A 321 12.10 -8.65 5.47
C THR A 321 12.47 -7.95 4.17
N HIS A 322 11.68 -8.13 3.11
CA HIS A 322 11.95 -7.52 1.80
C HIS A 322 11.82 -5.99 1.85
N ALA A 323 10.79 -5.45 2.49
CA ALA A 323 10.62 -4.01 2.67
C ALA A 323 11.69 -3.44 3.62
N MET A 324 12.01 -4.17 4.70
CA MET A 324 13.02 -3.76 5.68
C MET A 324 14.41 -3.64 5.07
N ARG A 325 14.81 -4.54 4.16
CA ARG A 325 16.09 -4.42 3.42
C ARG A 325 16.16 -3.10 2.65
N ARG A 326 15.10 -2.74 1.94
CA ARG A 326 15.04 -1.49 1.15
C ARG A 326 15.08 -0.25 2.05
N LEU A 327 14.38 -0.29 3.19
CA LEU A 327 14.44 0.77 4.20
C LEU A 327 15.88 0.95 4.71
N VAL A 328 16.52 -0.13 5.15
CA VAL A 328 17.90 -0.11 5.67
C VAL A 328 18.89 0.39 4.62
N GLU A 329 18.75 -0.02 3.36
CA GLU A 329 19.57 0.49 2.25
C GLU A 329 19.42 2.00 2.08
N THR A 330 18.19 2.53 2.17
CA THR A 330 17.90 3.96 2.10
C THR A 330 18.53 4.69 3.29
N MET A 331 18.32 4.19 4.51
CA MET A 331 18.90 4.78 5.71
C MET A 331 20.45 4.87 5.65
N LYS A 332 21.11 3.80 5.23
CA LYS A 332 22.57 3.73 5.11
C LYS A 332 23.15 4.68 4.05
N LYS A 333 22.37 5.02 3.02
CA LYS A 333 22.84 5.86 1.90
C LYS A 333 22.49 7.33 2.08
N GLU A 334 21.23 7.60 2.40
CA GLU A 334 20.69 8.96 2.36
C GLU A 334 20.78 9.66 3.73
N PHE A 335 20.84 8.88 4.85
CA PHE A 335 20.81 9.43 6.21
C PHE A 335 22.03 9.04 7.06
N LYS A 336 23.15 8.73 6.42
CA LYS A 336 24.39 8.28 7.07
C LYS A 336 25.01 9.30 8.04
N GLU A 337 24.72 10.59 7.88
CA GLU A 337 25.24 11.69 8.70
C GLU A 337 24.46 11.87 10.02
N TYR A 338 23.26 11.25 10.12
CA TYR A 338 22.43 11.39 11.29
C TYR A 338 22.73 10.34 12.35
N LYS A 339 22.53 10.71 13.64
CA LYS A 339 22.41 9.75 14.72
C LYS A 339 20.98 9.23 14.75
N VAL A 340 20.79 7.95 14.48
CA VAL A 340 19.47 7.36 14.26
C VAL A 340 18.93 6.73 15.52
N SER A 341 17.78 7.18 15.99
CA SER A 341 16.94 6.49 16.97
C SER A 341 15.79 5.80 16.25
N ILE A 342 15.60 4.50 16.46
CA ILE A 342 14.56 3.71 15.79
C ILE A 342 13.56 3.27 16.86
N LEU A 343 12.30 3.70 16.72
CA LEU A 343 11.19 3.16 17.49
C LEU A 343 10.54 2.04 16.66
N PHE A 344 10.65 0.80 17.15
CA PHE A 344 10.29 -0.39 16.39
C PHE A 344 9.25 -1.23 17.12
N SER A 345 8.19 -1.59 16.42
CA SER A 345 7.28 -2.65 16.81
C SER A 345 6.72 -3.37 15.58
N ALA A 346 6.40 -4.66 15.73
CA ALA A 346 5.95 -5.47 14.61
C ALA A 346 4.78 -6.37 15.02
N LEU A 347 4.22 -7.11 14.07
CA LEU A 347 3.31 -8.21 14.38
C LEU A 347 4.09 -9.49 14.68
N SER A 348 3.66 -10.26 15.66
CA SER A 348 4.25 -11.55 16.06
C SER A 348 4.25 -12.60 14.94
N THR A 349 3.40 -12.42 13.91
CA THR A 349 3.34 -13.29 12.73
C THR A 349 4.44 -13.01 11.69
N LYS A 350 5.27 -11.99 11.91
CA LYS A 350 6.37 -11.61 11.01
C LYS A 350 7.71 -12.13 11.52
N ASN A 351 8.72 -12.17 10.65
CA ASN A 351 10.07 -12.56 11.03
C ASN A 351 10.79 -11.40 11.74
N VAL A 352 10.43 -11.18 13.00
CA VAL A 352 10.90 -10.04 13.80
C VAL A 352 12.41 -10.07 14.00
N ASP A 353 13.00 -11.26 14.22
CA ASP A 353 14.44 -11.41 14.43
C ASP A 353 15.26 -10.96 13.22
N GLU A 354 14.83 -11.34 12.03
CA GLU A 354 15.49 -10.93 10.79
C GLU A 354 15.31 -9.42 10.53
N MET A 355 14.13 -8.88 10.81
CA MET A 355 13.88 -7.44 10.67
C MET A 355 14.75 -6.63 11.64
N LEU A 356 14.89 -7.07 12.89
CA LEU A 356 15.74 -6.42 13.88
C LEU A 356 17.22 -6.52 13.50
N ALA A 357 17.67 -7.70 13.03
CA ALA A 357 19.02 -7.88 12.53
C ALA A 357 19.37 -6.92 11.39
N LEU A 358 18.44 -6.71 10.47
CA LEU A 358 18.59 -5.73 9.38
C LEU A 358 18.70 -4.29 9.91
N LEU A 359 17.84 -3.88 10.85
CA LEU A 359 17.91 -2.54 11.45
C LEU A 359 19.25 -2.31 12.17
N LEU A 360 19.83 -3.33 12.78
CA LEU A 360 21.16 -3.28 13.41
C LEU A 360 22.31 -3.06 12.42
N GLU A 361 22.08 -3.24 11.13
CA GLU A 361 23.05 -2.88 10.08
C GLU A 361 23.18 -1.36 9.86
N ILE A 362 22.23 -0.55 10.35
CA ILE A 362 22.32 0.90 10.25
C ILE A 362 23.39 1.40 11.23
N PRO A 363 24.43 2.10 10.74
CA PRO A 363 25.51 2.57 11.61
C PRO A 363 24.99 3.52 12.69
N ASN A 364 25.47 3.33 13.93
CA ASN A 364 25.14 4.17 15.08
C ASN A 364 23.64 4.25 15.45
N ALA A 365 22.81 3.34 14.93
CA ALA A 365 21.40 3.30 15.30
C ALA A 365 21.23 2.79 16.75
N LYS A 366 20.34 3.46 17.50
CA LYS A 366 19.75 2.94 18.74
C LYS A 366 18.35 2.46 18.44
N ILE A 367 18.01 1.26 18.88
CA ILE A 367 16.72 0.64 18.58
C ILE A 367 15.92 0.49 19.87
N TYR A 368 14.76 1.11 19.91
CA TYR A 368 13.79 0.98 20.99
C TYR A 368 12.71 0.02 20.53
N VAL A 369 12.77 -1.23 21.04
CA VAL A 369 11.79 -2.27 20.73
C VAL A 369 10.62 -2.15 21.71
N THR A 370 9.41 -2.13 21.19
CA THR A 370 8.20 -1.92 21.99
C THR A 370 7.02 -2.74 21.47
N THR A 371 5.90 -2.70 22.18
CA THR A 371 4.61 -3.27 21.78
C THR A 371 3.56 -2.15 21.63
N PHE A 372 2.39 -2.49 21.08
CA PHE A 372 1.27 -1.59 20.91
C PHE A 372 -0.08 -2.34 21.06
N ASP A 373 -1.17 -1.62 21.21
CA ASP A 373 -2.50 -2.23 21.43
C ASP A 373 -3.09 -2.80 20.15
N TYR A 374 -2.69 -4.03 19.83
CA TYR A 374 -3.20 -4.78 18.69
C TYR A 374 -3.15 -6.29 18.98
N PRO A 375 -4.16 -7.09 18.58
CA PRO A 375 -4.27 -8.51 18.96
C PRO A 375 -3.09 -9.42 18.57
N LYS A 376 -2.28 -9.00 17.62
CA LYS A 376 -1.10 -9.73 17.12
C LYS A 376 0.16 -8.89 17.23
N ALA A 377 0.17 -7.89 18.09
CA ALA A 377 1.39 -7.10 18.33
C ALA A 377 2.49 -7.98 18.92
N LEU A 378 3.73 -7.54 18.74
CA LEU A 378 4.91 -8.15 19.32
C LEU A 378 4.78 -8.25 20.85
N GLU A 379 4.94 -9.43 21.40
CA GLU A 379 5.05 -9.64 22.84
C GLU A 379 6.51 -9.43 23.26
N LEU A 380 6.70 -8.65 24.33
CA LEU A 380 8.01 -8.39 24.91
C LEU A 380 8.30 -9.50 25.93
N ASP A 381 8.91 -10.56 25.48
CA ASP A 381 9.31 -11.72 26.29
C ASP A 381 10.79 -11.66 26.73
N ASP A 382 11.21 -12.59 27.58
CA ASP A 382 12.60 -12.72 28.10
C ASP A 382 13.66 -12.78 26.98
N LYS A 383 13.29 -13.13 25.75
CA LYS A 383 14.19 -13.17 24.60
C LYS A 383 14.72 -11.79 24.23
N PHE A 384 13.87 -10.77 24.30
CA PHE A 384 14.26 -9.38 24.04
C PHE A 384 15.01 -8.78 25.23
N GLU A 385 14.63 -9.11 26.48
CA GLU A 385 15.31 -8.66 27.69
C GLU A 385 16.76 -9.10 27.75
N ASN A 386 17.09 -10.27 27.15
CA ASN A 386 18.44 -10.84 27.11
C ASN A 386 19.22 -10.52 25.83
N THR A 387 18.77 -9.52 25.02
CA THR A 387 19.48 -9.11 23.80
C THR A 387 20.89 -8.62 24.14
N ALA A 388 21.90 -9.28 23.59
CA ALA A 388 23.31 -8.97 23.86
C ALA A 388 23.79 -7.64 23.22
N ASP A 389 23.08 -7.11 22.23
CA ASP A 389 23.46 -5.86 21.58
C ASP A 389 23.00 -4.64 22.40
N LYS A 390 23.99 -3.90 22.92
CA LYS A 390 23.75 -2.69 23.74
C LYS A 390 23.02 -1.55 23.03
N ARG A 391 22.82 -1.66 21.72
CA ARG A 391 22.06 -0.68 20.93
C ARG A 391 20.56 -0.93 20.99
N VAL A 392 20.12 -2.07 21.52
CA VAL A 392 18.71 -2.44 21.66
C VAL A 392 18.26 -2.14 23.09
N THR A 393 17.19 -1.39 23.23
CA THR A 393 16.51 -1.07 24.48
C THR A 393 15.06 -1.52 24.40
N ILE A 394 14.59 -2.22 25.42
CA ILE A 394 13.18 -2.64 25.51
C ILE A 394 12.38 -1.57 26.24
N VAL A 395 11.25 -1.19 25.69
CA VAL A 395 10.34 -0.20 26.25
C VAL A 395 8.92 -0.77 26.29
N SER A 396 8.36 -0.91 27.48
CA SER A 396 7.04 -1.55 27.68
C SER A 396 5.90 -0.75 27.07
N LEU A 397 6.00 0.58 27.05
CA LEU A 397 5.00 1.48 26.47
C LEU A 397 5.69 2.41 25.46
N TRP A 398 5.29 2.32 24.21
CA TRP A 398 5.91 3.07 23.11
C TRP A 398 5.85 4.59 23.30
N GLN A 399 4.80 5.11 23.97
CA GLN A 399 4.65 6.54 24.27
C GLN A 399 5.80 7.06 25.15
N PHE A 400 6.23 6.26 26.14
CA PHE A 400 7.40 6.61 26.97
C PHE A 400 8.70 6.56 26.17
N GLY A 401 8.86 5.52 25.32
CA GLY A 401 10.02 5.44 24.42
C GLY A 401 10.11 6.60 23.46
N LEU A 402 8.98 6.98 22.87
CA LEU A 402 8.87 8.15 22.00
C LEU A 402 9.25 9.43 22.77
N GLY A 403 8.68 9.65 23.96
CA GLY A 403 8.98 10.82 24.80
C GLY A 403 10.46 10.88 25.17
N GLU A 404 11.08 9.77 25.59
CA GLU A 404 12.50 9.68 25.91
C GLU A 404 13.40 10.03 24.71
N ILE A 405 13.02 9.59 23.50
CA ILE A 405 13.76 9.89 22.29
C ILE A 405 13.62 11.39 21.97
N LEU A 406 12.40 11.91 21.91
CA LEU A 406 12.14 13.31 21.54
C LEU A 406 12.79 14.32 22.49
N GLU A 407 12.82 14.03 23.81
CA GLU A 407 13.46 14.89 24.81
C GLU A 407 14.98 15.03 24.60
N LYS A 408 15.61 13.99 24.00
CA LYS A 408 17.07 13.95 23.79
C LYS A 408 17.52 14.34 22.40
N MET A 409 16.57 14.49 21.46
CA MET A 409 16.88 14.79 20.07
C MET A 409 17.40 16.23 19.89
N THR A 410 18.36 16.34 19.00
CA THR A 410 18.89 17.60 18.45
C THR A 410 18.71 17.60 16.95
N ASP A 411 19.10 18.68 16.27
CA ASP A 411 19.00 18.80 14.80
C ASP A 411 19.93 17.80 14.05
N GLU A 412 20.89 17.17 14.75
CA GLU A 412 21.76 16.11 14.19
C GLU A 412 21.14 14.69 14.31
N ASP A 413 19.99 14.59 14.98
CA ASP A 413 19.35 13.32 15.27
C ASP A 413 18.19 13.06 14.29
N LEU A 414 17.94 11.77 14.03
CA LEU A 414 16.82 11.29 13.25
C LEU A 414 16.04 10.26 14.05
N LEU A 415 14.73 10.45 14.16
CA LEU A 415 13.81 9.42 14.64
C LEU A 415 13.20 8.69 13.44
N LEU A 416 13.38 7.36 13.40
CA LEU A 416 12.67 6.47 12.47
C LEU A 416 11.65 5.64 13.25
N VAL A 417 10.38 5.68 12.84
CA VAL A 417 9.34 4.78 13.37
C VAL A 417 8.99 3.74 12.31
N THR A 418 9.08 2.44 12.63
CA THR A 418 8.89 1.38 11.64
C THR A 418 8.51 0.01 12.26
N GLY A 419 8.20 -0.97 11.41
CA GLY A 419 8.02 -2.39 11.72
C GLY A 419 6.59 -2.90 11.59
N SER A 420 5.58 -2.05 11.70
CA SER A 420 4.17 -2.37 11.43
C SER A 420 3.43 -1.12 10.98
N LEU A 421 2.59 -1.25 9.94
CA LEU A 421 1.73 -0.14 9.50
C LEU A 421 0.78 0.32 10.61
N TYR A 422 0.21 -0.61 11.38
CA TYR A 422 -0.68 -0.28 12.50
C TYR A 422 0.04 0.50 13.60
N PHE A 423 1.25 0.05 13.96
CA PHE A 423 2.08 0.75 14.94
C PHE A 423 2.47 2.14 14.47
N VAL A 424 2.92 2.26 13.22
CA VAL A 424 3.30 3.54 12.61
C VAL A 424 2.11 4.50 12.56
N SER A 425 0.90 3.99 12.29
CA SER A 425 -0.35 4.75 12.32
C SER A 425 -0.61 5.36 13.71
N ASP A 426 -0.50 4.57 14.78
CA ASP A 426 -0.72 5.05 16.15
C ASP A 426 0.27 6.15 16.53
N VAL A 427 1.57 5.93 16.22
CA VAL A 427 2.62 6.92 16.51
C VAL A 427 2.43 8.18 15.68
N ARG A 428 2.05 8.05 14.41
CA ARG A 428 1.77 9.18 13.51
C ARG A 428 0.64 10.04 14.05
N SER A 429 -0.46 9.44 14.46
CA SER A 429 -1.62 10.15 15.02
C SER A 429 -1.21 10.97 16.24
N LEU A 430 -0.46 10.38 17.17
CA LEU A 430 0.02 11.10 18.36
C LEU A 430 0.96 12.25 17.99
N LEU A 431 1.91 12.04 17.06
CA LEU A 431 2.85 13.09 16.66
C LEU A 431 2.15 14.28 15.99
N LEU A 432 1.12 14.04 15.18
CA LEU A 432 0.31 15.10 14.57
C LEU A 432 -0.51 15.87 15.60
N GLU A 433 -1.09 15.18 16.60
CA GLU A 433 -1.79 15.82 17.71
C GLU A 433 -0.84 16.71 18.56
N MET A 434 0.40 16.24 18.82
CA MET A 434 1.41 17.01 19.56
C MET A 434 1.93 18.23 18.78
N GLY A 435 1.99 18.13 17.45
CA GLY A 435 2.48 19.21 16.59
C GLY A 435 1.52 20.40 16.49
N GLY A 436 0.29 20.28 16.99
CA GLY A 436 -0.77 21.31 16.97
C GLY A 436 -0.98 21.91 15.59
N ASP A 437 -2.16 21.86 15.00
CA ASP A 437 -2.65 22.48 13.76
C ASP A 437 -1.67 23.40 12.96
N GLY A 438 -0.51 22.92 12.64
CA GLY A 438 0.54 23.65 11.96
C GLY A 438 0.92 23.01 10.63
N HIS A 439 0.29 23.48 9.56
CA HIS A 439 0.65 23.37 8.15
C HIS A 439 0.21 22.12 7.37
N ALA A 440 -1.06 22.15 6.99
CA ALA A 440 -1.39 21.90 5.62
C ALA A 440 -0.97 23.16 4.80
N ASP A 441 0.26 23.17 4.24
CA ASP A 441 0.65 24.03 3.11
C ASP A 441 1.52 23.22 2.14
#